data_0fcbadebb1dd9e1176ef5c899f324cd4
#
_entry.id   0fcbadebb1dd9e1176ef5c899f324cd4
#
_cell.length_a   1.000
_cell.length_b   1.000
_cell.length_c   1.000
_cell.angle_alpha   90.00
_cell.angle_beta   90.00
_cell.angle_gamma   90.00
#
_symmetry.space_group_name_H-M   'P 1'
#
loop_
_entity.id
_entity.type
_entity.pdbx_description
1 polymer ?
#
loop_
_entity_poly.entity_id
_entity_poly.type
_entity_poly.pdbx_seq_one_letter_code
_entity_poly.pdbx_strand_id
1 'polypeptide(L)'
;MTNVEKLLRVRPYPHMRVESDPANQAHWMYMHSQLAAGDRPCFRPGLMDDMWSFLNSITLREHQREPGRLRHVVVASDADAFNLGGDLALFAQLIRAGDREHLLSYARKCIDGVHHIHTGLGGDVRMIALLQGDALGGGFELALACQTIVAEEGVQMGLPEV
;
A
#
# COMPACT_ATOMS: atom_id res chain seq x y z
N MET A 1 -18.79 -18.32 17.78
CA MET A 1 -18.25 -17.02 17.33
C MET A 1 -18.47 -16.00 18.44
N THR A 2 -17.42 -15.65 19.13
CA THR A 2 -17.46 -14.69 20.24
C THR A 2 -17.60 -13.25 19.70
N ASN A 3 -18.16 -12.33 20.50
CA ASN A 3 -18.30 -10.92 20.14
C ASN A 3 -16.96 -10.22 19.78
N VAL A 4 -15.83 -10.80 20.19
CA VAL A 4 -14.47 -10.31 19.88
C VAL A 4 -14.09 -10.59 18.41
N GLU A 5 -14.52 -11.72 17.83
CA GLU A 5 -14.31 -12.00 16.39
C GLU A 5 -15.12 -11.07 15.47
N LYS A 6 -16.25 -10.54 15.96
CA LYS A 6 -17.05 -9.54 15.24
C LYS A 6 -16.41 -8.15 15.24
N LEU A 7 -15.63 -7.80 16.26
CA LEU A 7 -14.92 -6.52 16.38
C LEU A 7 -13.60 -6.49 15.57
N LEU A 8 -13.09 -7.65 15.17
CA LEU A 8 -11.97 -7.80 14.24
C LEU A 8 -12.39 -7.80 12.77
N ARG A 9 -13.66 -7.54 12.47
CA ARG A 9 -14.05 -7.21 11.10
C ARG A 9 -13.35 -5.92 10.70
N VAL A 10 -12.26 -6.13 10.01
CA VAL A 10 -11.52 -5.15 9.23
C VAL A 10 -12.53 -4.18 8.62
N ARG A 11 -12.33 -2.87 8.84
CA ARG A 11 -13.14 -1.85 8.18
C ARG A 11 -13.11 -2.14 6.68
N PRO A 12 -14.24 -2.19 5.98
CA PRO A 12 -14.21 -2.38 4.54
C PRO A 12 -13.45 -1.20 3.92
N TYR A 13 -12.29 -1.51 3.35
CA TYR A 13 -11.51 -0.54 2.59
C TYR A 13 -12.05 -0.55 1.15
N PRO A 14 -12.59 0.58 0.64
CA PRO A 14 -13.21 0.59 -0.69
C PRO A 14 -12.25 0.26 -1.85
N HIS A 15 -10.94 0.51 -1.69
CA HIS A 15 -9.97 0.41 -2.79
C HIS A 15 -8.95 -0.70 -2.60
N MET A 16 -8.99 -1.38 -1.46
CA MET A 16 -8.08 -2.48 -1.17
C MET A 16 -8.74 -3.55 -0.31
N ARG A 17 -8.15 -4.72 -0.27
CA ARG A 17 -8.57 -5.85 0.56
C ARG A 17 -7.47 -6.19 1.55
N VAL A 18 -7.86 -6.56 2.77
CA VAL A 18 -6.92 -6.99 3.80
C VAL A 18 -7.33 -8.35 4.33
N GLU A 19 -6.38 -9.25 4.40
CA GLU A 19 -6.51 -10.55 5.07
C GLU A 19 -5.53 -10.64 6.22
N SER A 20 -5.94 -11.27 7.31
CA SER A 20 -5.09 -11.48 8.48
C SER A 20 -4.80 -12.97 8.64
N ASP A 21 -3.52 -13.29 8.80
CA ASP A 21 -3.01 -14.61 9.12
C ASP A 21 -2.37 -14.59 10.52
N PRO A 22 -3.15 -14.85 11.56
CA PRO A 22 -2.63 -14.82 12.92
C PRO A 22 -1.60 -15.90 13.22
N ALA A 23 -1.65 -17.04 12.52
CA ALA A 23 -0.71 -18.13 12.71
C ALA A 23 0.72 -17.74 12.28
N ASN A 24 0.84 -17.00 11.19
CA ASN A 24 2.11 -16.51 10.68
C ASN A 24 2.39 -15.05 11.08
N GLN A 25 1.53 -14.45 11.90
CA GLN A 25 1.64 -13.05 12.32
C GLN A 25 1.75 -12.09 11.14
N ALA A 26 1.00 -12.37 10.09
CA ALA A 26 1.03 -11.64 8.84
C ALA A 26 -0.31 -10.97 8.54
N HIS A 27 -0.24 -9.83 7.88
CA HIS A 27 -1.36 -9.20 7.20
C HIS A 27 -1.05 -9.14 5.70
N TRP A 28 -2.01 -9.48 4.89
CA TRP A 28 -1.96 -9.37 3.45
C TRP A 28 -2.78 -8.17 3.03
N MET A 29 -2.15 -7.19 2.42
CA MET A 29 -2.77 -5.98 1.90
C MET A 29 -2.76 -6.03 0.37
N TYR A 30 -3.94 -6.25 -0.22
CA TYR A 30 -4.11 -6.32 -1.66
C TYR A 30 -4.63 -4.98 -2.17
N MET A 31 -3.81 -4.24 -2.90
CA MET A 31 -4.20 -3.02 -3.60
C MET A 31 -5.18 -3.33 -4.73
N HIS A 32 -5.93 -2.33 -5.17
CA HIS A 32 -6.75 -2.39 -6.38
C HIS A 32 -7.89 -3.42 -6.37
N SER A 33 -8.38 -3.85 -5.20
CA SER A 33 -9.39 -4.90 -5.07
C SER A 33 -10.77 -4.59 -5.69
N GLN A 34 -11.03 -3.33 -6.02
CA GLN A 34 -12.28 -2.88 -6.63
C GLN A 34 -12.03 -1.94 -7.82
N LEU A 35 -10.97 -2.21 -8.57
CA LEU A 35 -10.64 -1.43 -9.74
C LEU A 35 -11.72 -1.61 -10.83
N ALA A 36 -12.28 -0.51 -11.32
CA ALA A 36 -13.27 -0.58 -12.40
C ALA A 36 -12.60 -1.00 -13.72
N ALA A 37 -13.35 -1.64 -14.59
CA ALA A 37 -12.86 -2.05 -15.90
C ALA A 37 -12.31 -0.86 -16.69
N GLY A 38 -11.08 -0.96 -17.15
CA GLY A 38 -10.37 0.10 -17.89
C GLY A 38 -9.64 1.11 -17.02
N ASP A 39 -9.78 1.04 -15.72
CA ASP A 39 -9.01 1.86 -14.79
C ASP A 39 -7.57 1.34 -14.64
N ARG A 40 -6.62 2.26 -14.50
CA ARG A 40 -5.22 1.89 -14.28
C ARG A 40 -4.95 1.59 -12.80
N PRO A 41 -4.21 0.52 -12.48
CA PRO A 41 -3.77 0.22 -11.12
C PRO A 41 -2.63 1.18 -10.70
N CYS A 42 -3.00 2.36 -10.22
CA CYS A 42 -2.08 3.41 -9.80
C CYS A 42 -2.47 3.96 -8.41
N PHE A 43 -1.64 4.82 -7.84
CA PHE A 43 -1.89 5.44 -6.55
C PHE A 43 -2.97 6.52 -6.63
N ARG A 44 -4.23 6.11 -6.66
CA ARG A 44 -5.36 7.02 -6.53
C ARG A 44 -5.47 7.52 -5.08
N PRO A 45 -5.96 8.74 -4.85
CA PRO A 45 -6.12 9.29 -3.50
C PRO A 45 -6.84 8.35 -2.53
N GLY A 46 -7.96 7.73 -2.97
CA GLY A 46 -8.72 6.81 -2.13
C GLY A 46 -7.93 5.55 -1.73
N LEU A 47 -7.14 4.97 -2.63
CA LEU A 47 -6.26 3.85 -2.30
C LEU A 47 -5.22 4.27 -1.26
N MET A 48 -4.60 5.43 -1.44
CA MET A 48 -3.62 5.94 -0.47
C MET A 48 -4.25 6.19 0.91
N ASP A 49 -5.48 6.70 0.97
CA ASP A 49 -6.21 6.90 2.23
C ASP A 49 -6.49 5.57 2.93
N ASP A 50 -6.90 4.55 2.19
CA ASP A 50 -7.15 3.22 2.71
C ASP A 50 -5.85 2.59 3.26
N MET A 51 -4.75 2.67 2.49
CA MET A 51 -3.43 2.19 2.91
C MET A 51 -2.98 2.88 4.20
N TRP A 52 -3.05 4.20 4.28
CA TRP A 52 -2.72 4.96 5.48
C TRP A 52 -3.56 4.54 6.68
N SER A 53 -4.87 4.41 6.50
CA SER A 53 -5.79 3.99 7.55
C SER A 53 -5.43 2.62 8.12
N PHE A 54 -5.10 1.67 7.23
CA PHE A 54 -4.70 0.32 7.61
C PHE A 54 -3.35 0.30 8.33
N LEU A 55 -2.30 0.88 7.75
CA LEU A 55 -0.95 0.88 8.31
C LEU A 55 -0.90 1.58 9.67
N ASN A 56 -1.58 2.72 9.82
CA ASN A 56 -1.71 3.39 11.10
C ASN A 56 -2.45 2.53 12.14
N SER A 57 -3.44 1.74 11.72
CA SER A 57 -4.15 0.83 12.63
C SER A 57 -3.24 -0.28 13.18
N ILE A 58 -2.24 -0.70 12.41
CA ILE A 58 -1.22 -1.65 12.87
C ILE A 58 -0.30 -0.95 13.87
N THR A 59 0.24 0.21 13.52
CA THR A 59 1.15 0.99 14.38
C THR A 59 0.53 1.24 15.76
N LEU A 60 -0.72 1.69 15.82
CA LEU A 60 -1.43 1.92 17.08
C LEU A 60 -1.61 0.65 17.93
N ARG A 61 -1.81 -0.49 17.29
CA ARG A 61 -1.93 -1.79 17.99
C ARG A 61 -0.59 -2.28 18.50
N GLU A 62 0.50 -1.97 17.81
CA GLU A 62 1.86 -2.38 18.23
C GLU A 62 2.30 -1.69 19.52
N HIS A 63 2.01 -0.41 19.70
CA HIS A 63 2.34 0.33 20.93
C HIS A 63 1.63 -0.24 22.19
N GLN A 64 0.63 -1.11 22.01
CA GLN A 64 -0.14 -1.73 23.10
C GLN A 64 0.27 -3.19 23.40
N ARG A 65 1.30 -3.73 22.73
CA ARG A 65 1.67 -5.14 22.81
C ARG A 65 3.11 -5.37 23.27
N GLU A 66 3.39 -6.63 23.63
CA GLU A 66 4.71 -7.05 24.12
C GLU A 66 5.82 -6.77 23.10
N PRO A 67 6.96 -6.17 23.53
CA PRO A 67 8.12 -5.92 22.67
C PRO A 67 8.73 -7.22 22.12
N GLY A 68 9.25 -7.16 20.89
CA GLY A 68 10.08 -8.24 20.32
C GLY A 68 9.37 -9.25 19.43
N ARG A 69 8.11 -9.06 19.10
CA ARG A 69 7.39 -9.94 18.18
C ARG A 69 7.30 -9.34 16.78
N LEU A 70 8.21 -9.77 15.91
CA LEU A 70 8.24 -9.34 14.50
C LEU A 70 6.94 -9.71 13.79
N ARG A 71 6.38 -8.77 13.05
CA ARG A 71 5.19 -8.95 12.22
C ARG A 71 5.49 -8.71 10.78
N HIS A 72 4.62 -9.23 9.94
CA HIS A 72 4.73 -9.13 8.50
C HIS A 72 3.52 -8.42 7.91
N VAL A 73 3.76 -7.50 7.00
CA VAL A 73 2.74 -6.98 6.08
C VAL A 73 3.19 -7.29 4.67
N VAL A 74 2.42 -8.12 4.00
CA VAL A 74 2.63 -8.42 2.57
C VAL A 74 1.78 -7.46 1.77
N VAL A 75 2.44 -6.67 0.95
CA VAL A 75 1.79 -5.76 -0.01
C VAL A 75 1.71 -6.46 -1.36
N ALA A 76 0.50 -6.65 -1.85
CA ALA A 76 0.20 -7.31 -3.11
C ALA A 76 -0.84 -6.50 -3.90
N SER A 77 -1.29 -7.00 -5.03
CA SER A 77 -2.33 -6.39 -5.85
C SER A 77 -3.38 -7.43 -6.27
N ASP A 78 -4.63 -7.03 -6.34
CA ASP A 78 -5.72 -7.81 -6.95
C ASP A 78 -5.88 -7.48 -8.46
N ALA A 79 -5.11 -6.52 -9.00
CA ALA A 79 -5.05 -6.21 -10.43
C ALA A 79 -3.94 -6.99 -11.14
N ASP A 80 -3.91 -6.91 -12.46
CA ASP A 80 -2.89 -7.49 -13.34
C ASP A 80 -1.51 -6.82 -13.28
N ALA A 81 -1.41 -5.66 -12.64
CA ALA A 81 -0.15 -5.03 -12.27
C ALA A 81 -0.06 -4.84 -10.76
N PHE A 82 1.16 -4.87 -10.22
CA PHE A 82 1.38 -4.53 -8.81
C PHE A 82 0.99 -3.09 -8.53
N ASN A 83 1.60 -2.13 -9.25
CA ASN A 83 1.20 -0.73 -9.27
C ASN A 83 1.99 0.04 -10.34
N LEU A 84 1.33 0.89 -11.09
CA LEU A 84 1.90 1.68 -12.19
C LEU A 84 2.27 3.12 -11.78
N GLY A 85 2.40 3.38 -10.49
CA GLY A 85 2.86 4.66 -9.95
C GLY A 85 1.77 5.69 -9.73
N GLY A 86 2.10 6.96 -9.94
CA GLY A 86 1.21 8.08 -9.66
C GLY A 86 0.00 8.16 -10.60
N ASP A 87 -1.07 8.79 -10.13
CA ASP A 87 -2.25 9.08 -10.94
C ASP A 87 -2.00 10.24 -11.90
N LEU A 88 -1.46 9.92 -13.07
CA LEU A 88 -1.11 10.92 -14.10
C LEU A 88 -2.33 11.70 -14.62
N ALA A 89 -3.52 11.09 -14.62
CA ALA A 89 -4.74 11.77 -15.03
C ALA A 89 -5.11 12.85 -14.02
N LEU A 90 -5.05 12.53 -12.73
CA LEU A 90 -5.23 13.49 -11.65
C LEU A 90 -4.18 14.61 -11.72
N PHE A 91 -2.90 14.29 -11.95
CA PHE A 91 -1.84 15.31 -12.07
C PHE A 91 -2.13 16.28 -13.21
N ALA A 92 -2.47 15.76 -14.38
CA ALA A 92 -2.82 16.60 -15.52
C ALA A 92 -4.03 17.51 -15.24
N GLN A 93 -5.03 17.01 -14.51
CA GLN A 93 -6.19 17.79 -14.08
C GLN A 93 -5.79 18.92 -13.12
N LEU A 94 -5.04 18.60 -12.06
CA LEU A 94 -4.62 19.58 -11.05
C LEU A 94 -3.71 20.65 -11.64
N ILE A 95 -2.78 20.26 -12.53
CA ILE A 95 -1.90 21.21 -13.22
C ILE A 95 -2.71 22.18 -14.09
N ARG A 96 -3.66 21.68 -14.89
CA ARG A 96 -4.52 22.54 -15.72
C ARG A 96 -5.39 23.48 -14.91
N ALA A 97 -5.82 23.05 -13.71
CA ALA A 97 -6.59 23.86 -12.79
C ALA A 97 -5.72 24.86 -11.99
N GLY A 98 -4.40 24.77 -12.06
CA GLY A 98 -3.49 25.54 -11.21
C GLY A 98 -3.57 25.16 -9.72
N ASP A 99 -4.09 23.97 -9.41
CA ASP A 99 -4.32 23.51 -8.06
C ASP A 99 -3.04 22.89 -7.45
N ARG A 100 -2.13 23.79 -7.11
CA ARG A 100 -0.84 23.43 -6.51
C ARG A 100 -1.00 22.81 -5.13
N GLU A 101 -2.03 23.18 -4.37
CA GLU A 101 -2.22 22.72 -3.01
C GLU A 101 -2.52 21.21 -2.97
N HIS A 102 -3.49 20.76 -3.76
CA HIS A 102 -3.83 19.34 -3.85
C HIS A 102 -2.69 18.51 -4.45
N LEU A 103 -1.98 19.05 -5.46
CA LEU A 103 -0.82 18.34 -6.03
C LEU A 103 0.30 18.17 -5.01
N LEU A 104 0.59 19.20 -4.22
CA LEU A 104 1.59 19.14 -3.16
C LEU A 104 1.17 18.18 -2.02
N SER A 105 -0.11 18.20 -1.65
CA SER A 105 -0.67 17.28 -0.66
C SER A 105 -0.53 15.82 -1.10
N TYR A 106 -0.84 15.53 -2.37
CA TYR A 106 -0.63 14.20 -2.94
C TYR A 106 0.86 13.77 -2.87
N ALA A 107 1.78 14.63 -3.33
CA ALA A 107 3.20 14.33 -3.32
C ALA A 107 3.74 14.06 -1.90
N ARG A 108 3.34 14.86 -0.91
CA ARG A 108 3.71 14.64 0.49
C ARG A 108 3.19 13.30 1.00
N LYS A 109 1.94 12.96 0.72
CA LYS A 109 1.35 11.68 1.12
C LYS A 109 2.13 10.48 0.55
N CYS A 110 2.61 10.58 -0.71
CA CYS A 110 3.47 9.56 -1.31
C CYS A 110 4.79 9.42 -0.55
N ILE A 111 5.50 10.53 -0.31
CA ILE A 111 6.79 10.53 0.38
C ILE A 111 6.66 9.98 1.81
N ASP A 112 5.66 10.46 2.55
CA ASP A 112 5.40 10.01 3.90
C ASP A 112 5.05 8.52 3.94
N GLY A 113 4.30 8.03 2.95
CA GLY A 113 3.95 6.61 2.80
C GLY A 113 5.17 5.73 2.56
N VAL A 114 6.03 6.11 1.61
CA VAL A 114 7.30 5.41 1.32
C VAL A 114 8.18 5.38 2.57
N HIS A 115 8.35 6.50 3.26
CA HIS A 115 9.14 6.58 4.49
C HIS A 115 8.56 5.68 5.60
N HIS A 116 7.25 5.69 5.79
CA HIS A 116 6.57 4.88 6.82
C HIS A 116 6.77 3.37 6.57
N ILE A 117 6.68 2.94 5.31
CA ILE A 117 6.93 1.56 4.89
C ILE A 117 8.41 1.21 5.05
N HIS A 118 9.32 2.09 4.61
CA HIS A 118 10.77 1.87 4.72
C HIS A 118 11.23 1.68 6.17
N THR A 119 10.66 2.42 7.11
CA THR A 119 10.96 2.31 8.53
C THR A 119 10.27 1.13 9.23
N GLY A 120 9.53 0.28 8.50
CA GLY A 120 8.80 -0.84 9.08
C GLY A 120 7.78 -0.39 10.11
N LEU A 121 7.03 0.68 9.81
CA LEU A 121 6.01 1.29 10.67
C LEU A 121 6.54 1.70 12.06
N GLY A 122 7.81 2.08 12.15
CA GLY A 122 8.48 2.44 13.40
C GLY A 122 9.35 1.35 14.00
N GLY A 123 9.56 0.21 13.28
CA GLY A 123 10.61 -0.76 13.59
C GLY A 123 10.19 -2.22 13.81
N ASP A 124 8.94 -2.48 14.18
CA ASP A 124 8.51 -3.84 14.56
C ASP A 124 7.73 -4.59 13.47
N VAL A 125 7.62 -4.01 12.27
CA VAL A 125 6.91 -4.60 11.14
C VAL A 125 7.86 -4.81 9.96
N ARG A 126 7.87 -6.03 9.44
CA ARG A 126 8.56 -6.36 8.19
C ARG A 126 7.59 -6.22 7.02
N MET A 127 7.88 -5.27 6.14
CA MET A 127 7.13 -5.05 4.91
C MET A 127 7.70 -5.92 3.80
N ILE A 128 6.84 -6.64 3.10
CA ILE A 128 7.19 -7.55 1.98
C ILE A 128 6.36 -7.11 0.77
N ALA A 129 7.01 -6.78 -0.33
CA ALA A 129 6.32 -6.56 -1.60
C ALA A 129 6.22 -7.89 -2.37
N LEU A 130 5.00 -8.29 -2.74
CA LEU A 130 4.73 -9.45 -3.58
C LEU A 130 4.27 -8.95 -4.96
N LEU A 131 5.15 -9.06 -5.94
CA LEU A 131 4.94 -8.58 -7.30
C LEU A 131 4.49 -9.73 -8.19
N GLN A 132 3.20 -9.78 -8.47
CA GLN A 132 2.58 -10.72 -9.42
C GLN A 132 2.22 -10.05 -10.76
N GLY A 133 2.67 -8.82 -10.96
CA GLY A 133 2.53 -8.00 -12.14
C GLY A 133 3.45 -6.78 -12.06
N ASP A 134 3.44 -5.97 -13.09
CA ASP A 134 4.38 -4.87 -13.28
C ASP A 134 4.36 -3.85 -12.13
N ALA A 135 5.55 -3.40 -11.73
CA ALA A 135 5.77 -2.37 -10.73
C ALA A 135 6.58 -1.22 -11.36
N LEU A 136 5.93 -0.12 -11.71
CA LEU A 136 6.54 0.97 -12.43
C LEU A 136 6.44 2.30 -11.67
N GLY A 137 7.43 3.16 -11.82
CA GLY A 137 7.48 4.47 -11.16
C GLY A 137 7.26 4.36 -9.66
N GLY A 138 6.33 5.12 -9.11
CA GLY A 138 5.97 5.06 -7.70
C GLY A 138 5.56 3.68 -7.19
N GLY A 139 5.09 2.78 -8.06
CA GLY A 139 4.82 1.38 -7.72
C GLY A 139 6.10 0.61 -7.41
N PHE A 140 7.15 0.83 -8.19
CA PHE A 140 8.46 0.25 -7.92
C PHE A 140 9.14 0.92 -6.72
N GLU A 141 8.97 2.22 -6.52
CA GLU A 141 9.44 2.92 -5.32
C GLU A 141 8.82 2.33 -4.04
N LEU A 142 7.52 2.02 -4.05
CA LEU A 142 6.86 1.32 -2.96
C LEU A 142 7.49 -0.06 -2.70
N ALA A 143 7.74 -0.83 -3.75
CA ALA A 143 8.39 -2.13 -3.62
C ALA A 143 9.80 -2.01 -3.02
N LEU A 144 10.59 -1.03 -3.50
CA LEU A 144 11.94 -0.73 -2.97
C LEU A 144 11.94 -0.26 -1.51
N ALA A 145 10.85 0.36 -1.05
CA ALA A 145 10.71 0.75 0.35
C ALA A 145 10.48 -0.44 1.29
N CYS A 146 10.01 -1.58 0.77
CA CYS A 146 9.83 -2.81 1.54
C CYS A 146 11.19 -3.46 1.85
N GLN A 147 11.28 -4.17 2.97
CA GLN A 147 12.52 -4.88 3.37
C GLN A 147 12.77 -6.14 2.55
N THR A 148 11.75 -6.63 1.86
CA THR A 148 11.87 -7.83 1.00
C THR A 148 10.97 -7.64 -0.22
N ILE A 149 11.48 -8.02 -1.37
CA ILE A 149 10.71 -8.11 -2.62
C ILE A 149 10.67 -9.57 -3.04
N VAL A 150 9.48 -10.08 -3.32
CA VAL A 150 9.25 -11.37 -3.97
C VAL A 150 8.54 -11.05 -5.28
N ALA A 151 9.14 -11.43 -6.40
CA ALA A 151 8.60 -11.12 -7.72
C ALA A 151 8.40 -12.41 -8.53
N GLU A 152 7.30 -12.47 -9.26
CA GLU A 152 7.06 -13.49 -10.26
C GLU A 152 8.01 -13.30 -11.44
N GLU A 153 8.41 -14.40 -12.09
CA GLU A 153 9.27 -14.35 -13.26
C GLU A 153 8.58 -13.60 -14.42
N GLY A 154 9.29 -12.65 -15.02
CA GLY A 154 8.82 -11.87 -16.16
C GLY A 154 8.12 -10.56 -15.82
N VAL A 155 7.86 -10.27 -14.54
CA VAL A 155 7.32 -8.93 -14.17
C VAL A 155 8.33 -7.84 -14.45
N GLN A 156 7.85 -6.71 -14.94
CA GLN A 156 8.69 -5.54 -15.20
C GLN A 156 8.76 -4.63 -13.98
N MET A 157 9.97 -4.24 -13.64
CA MET A 157 10.24 -3.31 -12.53
C MET A 157 11.10 -2.17 -13.05
N GLY A 158 10.72 -0.93 -12.77
CA GLY A 158 11.51 0.20 -13.24
C GLY A 158 10.94 1.57 -12.90
N LEU A 159 11.80 2.55 -13.16
CA LEU A 159 11.51 3.98 -13.01
C LEU A 159 11.53 4.60 -14.41
N PRO A 160 10.42 4.56 -15.18
CA PRO A 160 10.38 5.05 -16.56
C PRO A 160 10.50 6.58 -16.66
N GLU A 161 10.52 7.28 -15.52
CA GLU A 161 10.71 8.73 -15.40
C GLU A 161 12.19 9.16 -15.53
N VAL A 162 13.13 8.24 -15.44
CA VAL A 162 14.59 8.48 -15.48
C VAL A 162 15.29 7.72 -16.59
#